data_e52c19318f8bd4fe8962c4ac0a2dd789
#
_entry.id   e52c19318f8bd4fe8962c4ac0a2dd789
#
_cell.length_a   1.000
_cell.length_b   1.000
_cell.length_c   1.000
_cell.angle_alpha   90.00
_cell.angle_beta   90.00
_cell.angle_gamma   90.00
#
_symmetry.space_group_name_H-M   'P 1'
#
loop_
_entity.id
_entity.type
_entity.pdbx_description
1 polymer ?
#
loop_
_entity_poly.entity_id
_entity_poly.type
_entity_poly.pdbx_seq_one_letter_code
_entity_poly.pdbx_strand_id
1 'polypeptide(L)'
;MNRNTATFLVLCVIWGTTWIGIKAGIATVPPLMFAGTRFTVAGLLILSATRLRGAALPRVAKRSWPRLFVVTLFMIPLCYGPLFWGMLYIDTGTAAVLELSLTPVTLLGFALLLGDERYDGRRLFAILLGAAGLCVLFGPEAYASWTHADQQGRGLRLLAMTAVASAAVIYAWGSVLARPLLEVYSSDFIAGFTTLFGGAFLILISLVVEPGAAAALKGDWGWPAWAGWLFLVLFGSFIGYTLFIRLLHEIGASRAGAFAFVSPVIAVVLGIITYGEEVSLIDIIGMAIMLFAAFLALRERKQETSSASPPLIPRSARADGRT
;
A
#
# COMPACT_ATOMS: atom_id res chain seq x y z
N MET A 1 -19.98 -0.32 13.57
CA MET A 1 -18.89 -0.39 12.55
C MET A 1 -17.94 -1.50 12.96
N ASN A 2 -17.63 -2.46 12.06
CA ASN A 2 -16.67 -3.52 12.36
C ASN A 2 -15.25 -2.91 12.54
N ARG A 3 -14.42 -3.50 13.43
CA ARG A 3 -13.04 -3.05 13.70
C ARG A 3 -12.22 -2.90 12.41
N ASN A 4 -12.34 -3.84 11.49
CA ASN A 4 -11.59 -3.79 10.21
C ASN A 4 -12.04 -2.62 9.32
N THR A 5 -13.33 -2.30 9.31
CA THR A 5 -13.85 -1.12 8.58
C THR A 5 -13.30 0.18 9.17
N ALA A 6 -13.26 0.31 10.50
CA ALA A 6 -12.66 1.47 11.16
C ALA A 6 -11.18 1.60 10.83
N THR A 7 -10.43 0.50 10.95
CA THR A 7 -9.00 0.43 10.60
C THR A 7 -8.76 0.82 9.14
N PHE A 8 -9.59 0.32 8.22
CA PHE A 8 -9.52 0.64 6.79
C PHE A 8 -9.76 2.14 6.52
N LEU A 9 -10.78 2.74 7.12
CA LEU A 9 -11.07 4.16 6.93
C LEU A 9 -9.94 5.04 7.49
N VAL A 10 -9.39 4.71 8.66
CA VAL A 10 -8.22 5.41 9.22
C VAL A 10 -7.02 5.31 8.29
N LEU A 11 -6.76 4.13 7.72
CA LEU A 11 -5.70 3.95 6.73
C LEU A 11 -5.92 4.84 5.50
N CYS A 12 -7.15 4.89 4.96
CA CYS A 12 -7.48 5.71 3.80
C CYS A 12 -7.24 7.20 4.05
N VAL A 13 -7.64 7.72 5.24
CA VAL A 13 -7.38 9.11 5.62
C VAL A 13 -5.89 9.38 5.70
N ILE A 14 -5.14 8.53 6.38
CA ILE A 14 -3.69 8.68 6.53
C ILE A 14 -3.01 8.68 5.17
N TRP A 15 -3.24 7.65 4.35
CA TRP A 15 -2.55 7.52 3.07
C TRP A 15 -3.05 8.50 2.00
N GLY A 16 -4.29 8.99 2.11
CA GLY A 16 -4.78 10.09 1.27
C GLY A 16 -4.02 11.41 1.49
N THR A 17 -3.46 11.61 2.68
CA THR A 17 -2.71 12.83 3.04
C THR A 17 -1.20 12.71 2.82
N THR A 18 -0.66 11.51 2.62
CA THR A 18 0.80 11.27 2.56
C THR A 18 1.49 11.92 1.35
N TRP A 19 0.80 12.10 0.24
CA TRP A 19 1.36 12.68 -0.99
C TRP A 19 1.93 14.08 -0.79
N ILE A 20 1.27 14.90 0.03
CA ILE A 20 1.73 16.26 0.38
C ILE A 20 3.07 16.18 1.12
N GLY A 21 3.19 15.28 2.10
CA GLY A 21 4.43 15.10 2.86
C GLY A 21 5.58 14.57 2.01
N ILE A 22 5.31 13.70 1.05
CA ILE A 22 6.31 13.18 0.10
C ILE A 22 6.82 14.34 -0.77
N LYS A 23 5.92 15.11 -1.38
CA LYS A 23 6.27 16.23 -2.27
C LYS A 23 7.10 17.29 -1.53
N ALA A 24 6.72 17.64 -0.31
CA ALA A 24 7.47 18.59 0.52
C ALA A 24 8.89 18.09 0.83
N GLY A 25 9.06 16.79 1.06
CA GLY A 25 10.34 16.19 1.40
C GLY A 25 11.32 16.11 0.23
N ILE A 26 10.85 15.55 -0.90
CA ILE A 26 11.71 15.34 -2.08
C ILE A 26 12.06 16.63 -2.83
N ALA A 27 11.45 17.76 -2.46
CA ALA A 27 11.80 19.07 -3.01
C ALA A 27 13.22 19.52 -2.60
N THR A 28 13.72 19.09 -1.45
CA THR A 28 15.02 19.52 -0.89
C THR A 28 15.91 18.37 -0.45
N VAL A 29 15.38 17.15 -0.31
CA VAL A 29 16.11 15.97 0.16
C VAL A 29 16.16 14.92 -0.95
N PRO A 30 17.31 14.25 -1.18
CA PRO A 30 17.38 13.14 -2.12
C PRO A 30 16.30 12.10 -1.83
N PRO A 31 15.52 11.69 -2.84
CA PRO A 31 14.29 10.89 -2.65
C PRO A 31 14.49 9.58 -1.87
N LEU A 32 15.54 8.82 -2.20
CA LEU A 32 15.81 7.55 -1.51
C LEU A 32 16.28 7.78 -0.07
N MET A 33 17.06 8.86 0.18
CA MET A 33 17.47 9.25 1.52
C MET A 33 16.26 9.64 2.37
N PHE A 34 15.34 10.43 1.82
CA PHE A 34 14.13 10.84 2.48
C PHE A 34 13.23 9.63 2.83
N ALA A 35 13.01 8.73 1.86
CA ALA A 35 12.26 7.51 2.07
C ALA A 35 12.96 6.56 3.06
N GLY A 36 14.26 6.36 2.90
CA GLY A 36 15.05 5.43 3.71
C GLY A 36 15.07 5.82 5.19
N THR A 37 15.35 7.09 5.49
CA THR A 37 15.40 7.61 6.87
C THR A 37 14.04 7.50 7.55
N ARG A 38 12.93 7.87 6.86
CA ARG A 38 11.60 7.77 7.45
C ARG A 38 11.19 6.33 7.76
N PHE A 39 11.46 5.38 6.83
CA PHE A 39 11.13 3.97 7.05
C PHE A 39 11.99 3.35 8.15
N THR A 40 13.28 3.65 8.20
CA THR A 40 14.18 3.17 9.25
C THR A 40 13.68 3.60 10.62
N VAL A 41 13.39 4.90 10.81
CA VAL A 41 12.89 5.42 12.08
C VAL A 41 11.51 4.84 12.42
N ALA A 42 10.61 4.76 11.46
CA ALA A 42 9.30 4.16 11.68
C ALA A 42 9.41 2.68 12.09
N GLY A 43 10.28 1.91 11.44
CA GLY A 43 10.53 0.51 11.80
C GLY A 43 11.07 0.35 13.21
N LEU A 44 12.01 1.20 13.61
CA LEU A 44 12.49 1.27 15.00
C LEU A 44 11.37 1.58 15.98
N LEU A 45 10.52 2.56 15.67
CA LEU A 45 9.36 2.91 16.50
C LEU A 45 8.35 1.75 16.64
N ILE A 46 8.05 1.04 15.53
CA ILE A 46 7.13 -0.11 15.54
C ILE A 46 7.69 -1.21 16.44
N LEU A 47 8.95 -1.62 16.24
CA LEU A 47 9.56 -2.70 17.01
C LEU A 47 9.73 -2.31 18.49
N SER A 48 10.11 -1.07 18.77
CA SER A 48 10.21 -0.54 20.13
C SER A 48 8.86 -0.51 20.83
N ALA A 49 7.81 -0.03 20.15
CA ALA A 49 6.45 -0.03 20.68
C ALA A 49 5.93 -1.45 20.96
N THR A 50 6.24 -2.41 20.07
CA THR A 50 5.89 -3.82 20.26
C THR A 50 6.55 -4.37 21.53
N ARG A 51 7.83 -4.05 21.72
CA ARG A 51 8.58 -4.48 22.90
C ARG A 51 8.07 -3.84 24.19
N LEU A 52 7.80 -2.52 24.15
CA LEU A 52 7.28 -1.77 25.32
C LEU A 52 5.89 -2.25 25.76
N ARG A 53 5.09 -2.78 24.83
CA ARG A 53 3.80 -3.42 25.14
C ARG A 53 3.94 -4.82 25.75
N GLY A 54 5.14 -5.28 26.03
CA GLY A 54 5.42 -6.58 26.62
C GLY A 54 5.45 -7.76 25.64
N ALA A 55 5.30 -7.51 24.34
CA ALA A 55 5.41 -8.55 23.34
C ALA A 55 6.89 -8.86 23.05
N ALA A 56 7.28 -10.12 23.17
CA ALA A 56 8.61 -10.56 22.78
C ALA A 56 8.78 -10.51 21.26
N LEU A 57 9.90 -9.97 20.78
CA LEU A 57 10.24 -10.09 19.37
C LEU A 57 10.54 -11.57 19.06
N PRO A 58 9.89 -12.14 18.02
CA PRO A 58 10.03 -13.57 17.75
C PRO A 58 11.43 -13.90 17.26
N ARG A 59 11.92 -15.10 17.61
CA ARG A 59 13.10 -15.67 16.96
C ARG A 59 12.71 -16.15 15.57
N VAL A 60 13.29 -15.54 14.55
CA VAL A 60 13.02 -15.92 13.16
C VAL A 60 13.61 -17.29 12.87
N ALA A 61 12.76 -18.22 12.44
CA ALA A 61 13.21 -19.55 12.04
C ALA A 61 14.11 -19.46 10.81
N LYS A 62 15.17 -20.27 10.74
CA LYS A 62 16.13 -20.23 9.62
C LYS A 62 15.46 -20.34 8.25
N ARG A 63 14.43 -21.16 8.13
CA ARG A 63 13.63 -21.33 6.90
C ARG A 63 12.84 -20.10 6.48
N SER A 64 12.53 -19.19 7.39
CA SER A 64 11.73 -17.97 7.11
C SER A 64 12.58 -16.80 6.64
N TRP A 65 13.90 -16.81 6.89
CA TRP A 65 14.80 -15.72 6.53
C TRP A 65 14.80 -15.37 5.04
N PRO A 66 14.89 -16.32 4.08
CA PRO A 66 14.89 -15.97 2.66
C PRO A 66 13.61 -15.25 2.25
N ARG A 67 12.44 -15.75 2.71
CA ARG A 67 11.16 -15.11 2.41
C ARG A 67 11.05 -13.73 3.05
N LEU A 68 11.45 -13.60 4.31
CA LEU A 68 11.43 -12.31 5.02
C LEU A 68 12.32 -11.27 4.34
N PHE A 69 13.50 -11.67 3.87
CA PHE A 69 14.40 -10.82 3.11
C PHE A 69 13.77 -10.39 1.76
N VAL A 70 13.23 -11.33 0.99
CA VAL A 70 12.55 -11.04 -0.27
C VAL A 70 11.38 -10.09 -0.06
N VAL A 71 10.51 -10.37 0.93
CA VAL A 71 9.38 -9.50 1.27
C VAL A 71 9.86 -8.10 1.63
N THR A 72 10.93 -7.97 2.43
CA THR A 72 11.52 -6.68 2.79
C THR A 72 11.97 -5.90 1.55
N LEU A 73 12.67 -6.56 0.63
CA LEU A 73 13.13 -5.92 -0.61
C LEU A 73 11.97 -5.44 -1.47
N PHE A 74 10.96 -6.28 -1.67
CA PHE A 74 9.85 -5.96 -2.55
C PHE A 74 8.91 -4.89 -1.98
N MET A 75 8.64 -4.94 -0.68
CA MET A 75 7.69 -4.00 -0.07
C MET A 75 8.28 -2.62 0.20
N ILE A 76 9.60 -2.47 0.32
CA ILE A 76 10.22 -1.16 0.62
C ILE A 76 11.22 -0.74 -0.47
N PRO A 77 12.44 -1.27 -0.61
CA PRO A 77 13.42 -0.68 -1.52
C PRO A 77 12.99 -0.71 -2.98
N LEU A 78 12.57 -1.88 -3.46
CA LEU A 78 12.23 -2.07 -4.88
C LEU A 78 10.91 -1.40 -5.28
N CYS A 79 10.01 -1.15 -4.31
CA CYS A 79 8.79 -0.39 -4.53
C CYS A 79 9.02 1.12 -4.41
N TYR A 80 9.45 1.58 -3.24
CA TYR A 80 9.55 3.02 -2.96
C TYR A 80 10.74 3.70 -3.67
N GLY A 81 11.78 2.95 -4.02
CA GLY A 81 12.88 3.49 -4.82
C GLY A 81 12.39 4.05 -6.16
N PRO A 82 11.84 3.22 -7.06
CA PRO A 82 11.30 3.67 -8.33
C PRO A 82 10.16 4.67 -8.21
N LEU A 83 9.29 4.53 -7.19
CA LEU A 83 8.20 5.46 -6.92
C LEU A 83 8.72 6.88 -6.65
N PHE A 84 9.61 7.03 -5.67
CA PHE A 84 10.14 8.33 -5.28
C PHE A 84 11.02 8.95 -6.35
N TRP A 85 11.83 8.14 -7.04
CA TRP A 85 12.60 8.61 -8.17
C TRP A 85 11.69 9.08 -9.32
N GLY A 86 10.65 8.34 -9.65
CA GLY A 86 9.71 8.72 -10.71
C GLY A 86 8.98 10.03 -10.42
N MET A 87 8.64 10.28 -9.16
CA MET A 87 7.97 11.53 -8.72
C MET A 87 8.83 12.79 -8.88
N LEU A 88 10.11 12.69 -9.22
CA LEU A 88 10.92 13.85 -9.64
C LEU A 88 10.56 14.35 -11.03
N TYR A 89 10.00 13.50 -11.90
CA TYR A 89 9.82 13.76 -13.33
C TYR A 89 8.36 13.73 -13.78
N ILE A 90 7.43 13.31 -12.92
CA ILE A 90 5.99 13.30 -13.19
C ILE A 90 5.23 13.96 -12.05
N ASP A 91 4.05 14.48 -12.38
CA ASP A 91 3.16 15.12 -11.42
C ASP A 91 2.59 14.09 -10.44
N THR A 92 2.27 14.55 -9.23
CA THR A 92 1.71 13.72 -8.16
C THR A 92 0.40 13.03 -8.60
N GLY A 93 -0.45 13.72 -9.37
CA GLY A 93 -1.67 13.15 -9.93
C GLY A 93 -1.39 11.98 -10.86
N THR A 94 -0.45 12.13 -11.80
CA THR A 94 -0.01 11.05 -12.71
C THR A 94 0.56 9.86 -11.93
N ALA A 95 1.40 10.12 -10.92
CA ALA A 95 1.96 9.06 -10.07
C ALA A 95 0.85 8.31 -9.31
N ALA A 96 -0.12 9.05 -8.75
CA ALA A 96 -1.26 8.47 -8.04
C ALA A 96 -2.13 7.59 -8.95
N VAL A 97 -2.43 8.02 -10.18
CA VAL A 97 -3.17 7.19 -11.16
C VAL A 97 -2.45 5.88 -11.41
N LEU A 98 -1.14 5.94 -11.72
CA LEU A 98 -0.37 4.76 -12.06
C LEU A 98 -0.25 3.78 -10.89
N GLU A 99 0.10 4.28 -9.71
CA GLU A 99 0.27 3.43 -8.53
C GLU A 99 -1.05 2.88 -8.02
N LEU A 100 -2.05 3.77 -7.81
CA LEU A 100 -3.29 3.38 -7.13
C LEU A 100 -4.24 2.58 -8.04
N SER A 101 -4.20 2.76 -9.37
CA SER A 101 -5.00 1.91 -10.27
C SER A 101 -4.42 0.51 -10.43
N LEU A 102 -3.10 0.38 -10.48
CA LEU A 102 -2.44 -0.91 -10.67
C LEU A 102 -2.36 -1.74 -9.38
N THR A 103 -2.21 -1.11 -8.23
CA THR A 103 -2.05 -1.81 -6.94
C THR A 103 -3.16 -2.82 -6.65
N PRO A 104 -4.48 -2.48 -6.65
CA PRO A 104 -5.52 -3.46 -6.35
C PRO A 104 -5.68 -4.54 -7.43
N VAL A 105 -5.44 -4.19 -8.70
CA VAL A 105 -5.48 -5.14 -9.82
C VAL A 105 -4.40 -6.21 -9.66
N THR A 106 -3.17 -5.77 -9.37
CA THR A 106 -2.01 -6.66 -9.20
C THR A 106 -2.07 -7.43 -7.89
N LEU A 107 -2.57 -6.84 -6.79
CA LEU A 107 -2.82 -7.55 -5.53
C LEU A 107 -3.79 -8.71 -5.73
N LEU A 108 -4.93 -8.49 -6.41
CA LEU A 108 -5.86 -9.56 -6.72
C LEU A 108 -5.23 -10.59 -7.66
N GLY A 109 -4.56 -10.16 -8.73
CA GLY A 109 -3.92 -11.04 -9.69
C GLY A 109 -2.91 -11.98 -9.03
N PHE A 110 -2.03 -11.47 -8.20
CA PHE A 110 -1.05 -12.29 -7.48
C PHE A 110 -1.66 -13.14 -6.38
N ALA A 111 -2.69 -12.65 -5.67
CA ALA A 111 -3.41 -13.45 -4.68
C ALA A 111 -4.12 -14.66 -5.31
N LEU A 112 -4.68 -14.49 -6.52
CA LEU A 112 -5.25 -15.60 -7.30
C LEU A 112 -4.17 -16.56 -7.79
N LEU A 113 -3.07 -16.03 -8.32
CA LEU A 113 -1.95 -16.82 -8.86
C LEU A 113 -1.31 -17.73 -7.78
N LEU A 114 -1.17 -17.23 -6.56
CA LEU A 114 -0.60 -17.96 -5.42
C LEU A 114 -1.65 -18.81 -4.66
N GLY A 115 -2.93 -18.75 -5.06
CA GLY A 115 -4.01 -19.49 -4.41
C GLY A 115 -4.43 -18.95 -3.03
N ASP A 116 -3.99 -17.73 -2.68
CA ASP A 116 -4.34 -17.08 -1.41
C ASP A 116 -5.78 -16.57 -1.37
N GLU A 117 -6.34 -16.26 -2.53
CA GLU A 117 -7.73 -15.84 -2.68
C GLU A 117 -8.44 -16.67 -3.78
N ARG A 118 -9.74 -16.81 -3.64
CA ARG A 118 -10.58 -17.44 -4.69
C ARG A 118 -11.08 -16.37 -5.65
N TYR A 119 -11.21 -16.75 -6.93
CA TYR A 119 -11.77 -15.89 -7.95
C TYR A 119 -13.19 -15.44 -7.56
N ASP A 120 -13.42 -14.14 -7.64
CA ASP A 120 -14.72 -13.49 -7.45
C ASP A 120 -14.88 -12.40 -8.52
N GLY A 121 -15.74 -12.68 -9.52
CA GLY A 121 -15.96 -11.78 -10.65
C GLY A 121 -16.49 -10.40 -10.22
N ARG A 122 -17.27 -10.32 -9.13
CA ARG A 122 -17.71 -9.04 -8.56
C ARG A 122 -16.54 -8.21 -8.06
N ARG A 123 -15.57 -8.86 -7.41
CA ARG A 123 -14.38 -8.19 -6.88
C ARG A 123 -13.48 -7.71 -8.02
N LEU A 124 -13.28 -8.53 -9.04
CA LEU A 124 -12.56 -8.11 -10.25
C LEU A 124 -13.25 -6.92 -10.92
N PHE A 125 -14.58 -6.98 -11.08
CA PHE A 125 -15.36 -5.87 -11.63
C PHE A 125 -15.20 -4.60 -10.79
N ALA A 126 -15.28 -4.70 -9.46
CA ALA A 126 -15.08 -3.57 -8.56
C ALA A 126 -13.69 -2.93 -8.72
N ILE A 127 -12.65 -3.75 -8.84
CA ILE A 127 -11.27 -3.28 -9.03
C ILE A 127 -11.11 -2.55 -10.37
N LEU A 128 -11.63 -3.13 -11.46
CA LEU A 128 -11.59 -2.50 -12.78
C LEU A 128 -12.40 -1.19 -12.82
N LEU A 129 -13.55 -1.17 -12.16
CA LEU A 129 -14.37 0.03 -12.03
C LEU A 129 -13.65 1.13 -11.25
N GLY A 130 -12.97 0.78 -10.15
CA GLY A 130 -12.17 1.72 -9.37
C GLY A 130 -10.99 2.30 -10.16
N ALA A 131 -10.30 1.47 -10.93
CA ALA A 131 -9.24 1.91 -11.84
C ALA A 131 -9.79 2.87 -12.93
N ALA A 132 -10.97 2.59 -13.48
CA ALA A 132 -11.64 3.49 -14.41
C ALA A 132 -11.99 4.83 -13.74
N GLY A 133 -12.49 4.82 -12.50
CA GLY A 133 -12.75 6.04 -11.71
C GLY A 133 -11.49 6.88 -11.48
N LEU A 134 -10.34 6.25 -11.20
CA LEU A 134 -9.04 6.94 -11.12
C LEU A 134 -8.63 7.59 -12.45
N CYS A 135 -8.83 6.88 -13.56
CA CYS A 135 -8.56 7.44 -14.89
C CYS A 135 -9.49 8.63 -15.21
N VAL A 136 -10.74 8.62 -14.77
CA VAL A 136 -11.66 9.74 -14.93
C VAL A 136 -11.21 10.94 -14.09
N LEU A 137 -10.82 10.71 -12.82
CA LEU A 137 -10.45 11.78 -11.89
C LEU A 137 -9.12 12.46 -12.27
N PHE A 138 -8.08 11.68 -12.55
CA PHE A 138 -6.73 12.22 -12.78
C PHE A 138 -6.26 12.15 -14.24
N GLY A 139 -7.00 11.45 -15.11
CA GLY A 139 -6.63 11.26 -16.51
C GLY A 139 -6.46 12.57 -17.29
N PRO A 140 -7.36 13.56 -17.16
CA PRO A 140 -7.22 14.84 -17.85
C PRO A 140 -5.93 15.58 -17.50
N GLU A 141 -5.55 15.62 -16.20
CA GLU A 141 -4.30 16.23 -15.74
C GLU A 141 -3.07 15.46 -16.26
N ALA A 142 -3.09 14.15 -16.19
CA ALA A 142 -2.03 13.29 -16.72
C ALA A 142 -1.86 13.47 -18.23
N TYR A 143 -2.95 13.59 -18.99
CA TYR A 143 -2.92 13.83 -20.43
C TYR A 143 -2.39 15.22 -20.77
N ALA A 144 -2.86 16.26 -20.10
CA ALA A 144 -2.37 17.63 -20.27
C ALA A 144 -0.86 17.71 -19.99
N SER A 145 -0.43 17.15 -18.88
CA SER A 145 0.98 17.07 -18.50
C SER A 145 1.83 16.33 -19.55
N TRP A 146 1.31 15.28 -20.17
CA TRP A 146 1.96 14.55 -21.26
C TRP A 146 2.08 15.37 -22.54
N THR A 147 1.03 16.07 -22.95
CA THR A 147 0.98 16.81 -24.21
C THR A 147 1.86 18.07 -24.21
N HIS A 148 2.05 18.68 -23.05
CA HIS A 148 2.91 19.86 -22.89
C HIS A 148 4.41 19.54 -22.75
N ALA A 149 4.80 18.25 -22.64
CA ALA A 149 6.20 17.87 -22.58
C ALA A 149 6.90 18.01 -23.94
N ASP A 150 8.12 18.57 -23.96
CA ASP A 150 8.98 18.57 -25.12
C ASP A 150 9.47 17.17 -25.48
N GLN A 151 10.06 17.00 -26.69
CA GLN A 151 10.50 15.67 -27.16
C GLN A 151 11.60 15.05 -26.29
N GLN A 152 12.50 15.86 -25.72
CA GLN A 152 13.59 15.38 -24.88
C GLN A 152 13.08 14.94 -23.49
N GLY A 153 12.10 15.65 -22.93
CA GLY A 153 11.47 15.30 -21.67
C GLY A 153 10.57 14.05 -21.73
N ARG A 154 10.02 13.74 -22.90
CA ARG A 154 9.09 12.60 -23.08
C ARG A 154 9.72 11.24 -22.75
N GLY A 155 10.98 11.00 -23.16
CA GLY A 155 11.69 9.75 -22.88
C GLY A 155 11.89 9.52 -21.38
N LEU A 156 12.35 10.54 -20.66
CA LEU A 156 12.56 10.48 -19.22
C LEU A 156 11.22 10.34 -18.46
N ARG A 157 10.19 11.02 -18.92
CA ARG A 157 8.83 10.92 -18.40
C ARG A 157 8.26 9.52 -18.56
N LEU A 158 8.40 8.90 -19.72
CA LEU A 158 8.02 7.49 -19.95
C LEU A 158 8.73 6.54 -18.99
N LEU A 159 10.04 6.74 -18.81
CA LEU A 159 10.81 5.93 -17.86
C LEU A 159 10.31 6.12 -16.44
N ALA A 160 10.02 7.36 -16.03
CA ALA A 160 9.45 7.69 -14.72
C ALA A 160 8.07 7.07 -14.51
N MET A 161 7.18 7.16 -15.51
CA MET A 161 5.86 6.52 -15.47
C MET A 161 5.98 4.99 -15.36
N THR A 162 6.90 4.38 -16.11
CA THR A 162 7.16 2.93 -16.03
C THR A 162 7.71 2.55 -14.66
N ALA A 163 8.59 3.36 -14.08
CA ALA A 163 9.14 3.13 -12.74
C ALA A 163 8.04 3.17 -11.67
N VAL A 164 7.15 4.16 -11.71
CA VAL A 164 6.00 4.26 -10.78
C VAL A 164 5.02 3.11 -10.97
N ALA A 165 4.69 2.76 -12.22
CA ALA A 165 3.82 1.62 -12.52
C ALA A 165 4.42 0.30 -12.02
N SER A 166 5.73 0.08 -12.22
CA SER A 166 6.42 -1.10 -11.72
C SER A 166 6.44 -1.17 -10.19
N ALA A 167 6.51 -0.03 -9.51
CA ALA A 167 6.45 0.04 -8.05
C ALA A 167 5.15 -0.59 -7.50
N ALA A 168 4.00 -0.28 -8.09
CA ALA A 168 2.71 -0.88 -7.71
C ALA A 168 2.70 -2.41 -7.86
N VAL A 169 3.24 -2.92 -8.98
CA VAL A 169 3.34 -4.36 -9.26
C VAL A 169 4.26 -5.04 -8.24
N ILE A 170 5.42 -4.43 -7.98
CA ILE A 170 6.43 -4.94 -7.04
C ILE A 170 5.87 -4.95 -5.61
N TYR A 171 5.21 -3.88 -5.19
CA TYR A 171 4.55 -3.79 -3.88
C TYR A 171 3.48 -4.86 -3.69
N ALA A 172 2.64 -5.06 -4.70
CA ALA A 172 1.60 -6.08 -4.68
C ALA A 172 2.19 -7.49 -4.55
N TRP A 173 3.25 -7.80 -5.31
CA TRP A 173 3.95 -9.08 -5.20
C TRP A 173 4.51 -9.29 -3.80
N GLY A 174 5.25 -8.30 -3.25
CA GLY A 174 5.78 -8.34 -1.88
C GLY A 174 4.68 -8.54 -0.83
N SER A 175 3.54 -7.85 -1.00
CA SER A 175 2.40 -7.93 -0.07
C SER A 175 1.79 -9.34 -0.04
N VAL A 176 1.60 -9.98 -1.20
CA VAL A 176 1.06 -11.35 -1.25
C VAL A 176 2.09 -12.35 -0.71
N LEU A 177 3.38 -12.19 -1.03
CA LEU A 177 4.45 -13.02 -0.46
C LEU A 177 4.57 -12.88 1.07
N ALA A 178 4.15 -11.76 1.66
CA ALA A 178 4.16 -11.57 3.10
C ALA A 178 3.11 -12.41 3.85
N ARG A 179 2.01 -12.78 3.20
CA ARG A 179 0.88 -13.46 3.85
C ARG A 179 1.26 -14.74 4.63
N PRO A 180 2.04 -15.69 4.07
CA PRO A 180 2.46 -16.88 4.83
C PRO A 180 3.37 -16.54 6.03
N LEU A 181 4.06 -15.41 6.02
CA LEU A 181 4.81 -14.96 7.21
C LEU A 181 3.88 -14.42 8.29
N LEU A 182 2.74 -13.82 7.91
CA LEU A 182 1.73 -13.29 8.83
C LEU A 182 0.94 -14.39 9.56
N GLU A 183 0.95 -15.63 9.04
CA GLU A 183 0.41 -16.80 9.74
C GLU A 183 1.32 -17.26 10.91
N VAL A 184 2.61 -16.90 10.86
CA VAL A 184 3.63 -17.35 11.82
C VAL A 184 4.08 -16.23 12.75
N TYR A 185 4.17 -15.02 12.22
CA TYR A 185 4.69 -13.84 12.92
C TYR A 185 3.62 -12.77 13.02
N SER A 186 3.66 -11.96 14.09
CA SER A 186 2.73 -10.86 14.26
C SER A 186 2.87 -9.80 13.15
N SER A 187 1.74 -9.16 12.79
CA SER A 187 1.73 -8.07 11.81
C SER A 187 2.65 -6.93 12.21
N ASP A 188 2.71 -6.59 13.50
CA ASP A 188 3.59 -5.53 14.02
C ASP A 188 5.08 -5.89 13.84
N PHE A 189 5.45 -7.17 14.02
CA PHE A 189 6.83 -7.61 13.76
C PHE A 189 7.18 -7.53 12.28
N ILE A 190 6.30 -8.03 11.39
CA ILE A 190 6.54 -7.98 9.94
C ILE A 190 6.61 -6.53 9.46
N ALA A 191 5.69 -5.67 9.89
CA ALA A 191 5.71 -4.25 9.56
C ALA A 191 7.00 -3.57 10.04
N GLY A 192 7.37 -3.76 11.30
CA GLY A 192 8.57 -3.15 11.87
C GLY A 192 9.85 -3.67 11.25
N PHE A 193 9.94 -4.97 10.99
CA PHE A 193 11.12 -5.57 10.35
C PHE A 193 11.31 -5.07 8.92
N THR A 194 10.24 -5.14 8.10
CA THR A 194 10.33 -4.75 6.69
C THR A 194 10.61 -3.27 6.51
N THR A 195 10.02 -2.39 7.34
CA THR A 195 10.29 -0.96 7.29
C THR A 195 11.69 -0.63 7.78
N LEU A 196 12.16 -1.23 8.89
CA LEU A 196 13.50 -0.98 9.43
C LEU A 196 14.60 -1.37 8.44
N PHE A 197 14.61 -2.64 8.04
CA PHE A 197 15.67 -3.14 7.17
C PHE A 197 15.53 -2.66 5.73
N GLY A 198 14.31 -2.51 5.23
CA GLY A 198 14.05 -1.93 3.91
C GLY A 198 14.43 -0.46 3.84
N GLY A 199 14.14 0.32 4.89
CA GLY A 199 14.57 1.71 5.01
C GLY A 199 16.10 1.84 5.10
N ALA A 200 16.75 1.02 5.92
CA ALA A 200 18.21 0.99 6.01
C ALA A 200 18.87 0.66 4.65
N PHE A 201 18.28 -0.28 3.91
CA PHE A 201 18.76 -0.62 2.58
C PHE A 201 18.58 0.53 1.57
N LEU A 202 17.45 1.28 1.64
CA LEU A 202 17.27 2.50 0.84
C LEU A 202 18.33 3.58 1.16
N ILE A 203 18.68 3.77 2.44
CA ILE A 203 19.75 4.69 2.82
C ILE A 203 21.08 4.26 2.18
N LEU A 204 21.41 2.97 2.22
CA LEU A 204 22.65 2.45 1.62
C LEU A 204 22.66 2.67 0.09
N ILE A 205 21.53 2.41 -0.59
CA ILE A 205 21.41 2.69 -2.02
C ILE A 205 21.58 4.20 -2.27
N SER A 206 20.88 5.04 -1.51
CA SER A 206 20.95 6.50 -1.65
C SER A 206 22.39 7.02 -1.55
N LEU A 207 23.14 6.56 -0.56
CA LEU A 207 24.55 6.95 -0.36
C LEU A 207 25.46 6.59 -1.55
N VAL A 208 25.06 5.58 -2.35
CA VAL A 208 25.82 5.14 -3.53
C VAL A 208 25.36 5.87 -4.80
N VAL A 209 24.03 6.08 -4.97
CA VAL A 209 23.48 6.50 -6.27
C VAL A 209 22.97 7.94 -6.29
N GLU A 210 22.65 8.55 -5.14
CA GLU A 210 22.07 9.90 -5.11
C GLU A 210 23.12 10.97 -4.77
N PRO A 211 23.32 11.97 -5.65
CA PRO A 211 24.13 13.13 -5.32
C PRO A 211 23.59 13.85 -4.08
N GLY A 212 24.47 14.23 -3.17
CA GLY A 212 24.06 14.96 -1.95
C GLY A 212 23.51 14.11 -0.81
N ALA A 213 23.37 12.79 -0.99
CA ALA A 213 22.84 11.89 0.05
C ALA A 213 23.61 11.97 1.37
N ALA A 214 24.95 11.97 1.33
CA ALA A 214 25.77 12.13 2.53
C ALA A 214 25.61 13.52 3.19
N ALA A 215 25.42 14.57 2.41
CA ALA A 215 25.15 15.92 2.94
C ALA A 215 23.76 15.99 3.61
N ALA A 216 22.76 15.29 3.06
CA ALA A 216 21.42 15.24 3.63
C ALA A 216 21.38 14.63 5.04
N LEU A 217 22.36 13.79 5.42
CA LEU A 217 22.48 13.27 6.79
C LEU A 217 22.78 14.35 7.84
N LYS A 218 23.22 15.55 7.42
CA LYS A 218 23.40 16.69 8.33
C LYS A 218 22.07 17.28 8.82
N GLY A 219 20.96 16.97 8.11
CA GLY A 219 19.64 17.43 8.51
C GLY A 219 19.25 18.83 8.04
N ASP A 220 20.02 19.46 7.16
CA ASP A 220 19.74 20.79 6.61
C ASP A 220 18.63 20.74 5.54
N TRP A 221 17.45 20.20 5.90
CA TRP A 221 16.34 19.92 4.96
C TRP A 221 15.37 21.09 4.81
N GLY A 222 15.32 21.96 5.80
CA GLY A 222 14.31 23.01 5.92
C GLY A 222 13.01 22.51 6.57
N TRP A 223 12.23 23.47 7.10
CA TRP A 223 11.01 23.15 7.85
C TRP A 223 9.98 22.33 7.09
N PRO A 224 9.65 22.63 5.80
CA PRO A 224 8.62 21.84 5.10
C PRO A 224 9.00 20.35 4.95
N ALA A 225 10.28 20.06 4.65
CA ALA A 225 10.75 18.69 4.52
C ALA A 225 10.74 17.95 5.87
N TRP A 226 11.15 18.61 6.96
CA TRP A 226 11.08 18.03 8.30
C TRP A 226 9.66 17.78 8.77
N ALA A 227 8.73 18.70 8.51
CA ALA A 227 7.32 18.52 8.83
C ALA A 227 6.72 17.35 8.04
N GLY A 228 6.99 17.28 6.73
CA GLY A 228 6.59 16.16 5.88
C GLY A 228 7.18 14.83 6.35
N TRP A 229 8.47 14.82 6.69
CA TRP A 229 9.16 13.63 7.21
C TRP A 229 8.55 13.13 8.52
N LEU A 230 8.35 14.01 9.49
CA LEU A 230 7.74 13.65 10.78
C LEU A 230 6.32 13.12 10.61
N PHE A 231 5.53 13.79 9.77
CA PHE A 231 4.18 13.34 9.43
C PHE A 231 4.21 11.93 8.80
N LEU A 232 5.10 11.69 7.84
CA LEU A 232 5.22 10.41 7.17
C LEU A 232 5.78 9.31 8.08
N VAL A 233 6.69 9.62 9.00
CA VAL A 233 7.18 8.66 10.00
C VAL A 233 6.02 8.22 10.90
N LEU A 234 5.30 9.16 11.50
CA LEU A 234 4.28 8.85 12.50
C LEU A 234 3.01 8.29 11.88
N PHE A 235 2.45 9.01 10.90
CA PHE A 235 1.16 8.64 10.32
C PHE A 235 1.34 7.71 9.11
N GLY A 236 2.17 8.06 8.14
CA GLY A 236 2.32 7.27 6.92
C GLY A 236 2.89 5.87 7.17
N SER A 237 3.93 5.77 7.99
CA SER A 237 4.67 4.53 8.20
C SER A 237 4.36 3.86 9.54
N PHE A 238 4.55 4.52 10.68
CA PHE A 238 4.34 3.89 12.00
C PHE A 238 2.89 3.42 12.16
N ILE A 239 1.90 4.28 11.93
CA ILE A 239 0.49 3.93 12.04
C ILE A 239 0.01 3.28 10.72
N GLY A 240 0.09 3.98 9.59
CA GLY A 240 -0.52 3.58 8.33
C GLY A 240 -0.01 2.24 7.82
N TYR A 241 1.31 2.04 7.76
CA TYR A 241 1.86 0.78 7.27
C TYR A 241 1.56 -0.39 8.23
N THR A 242 1.55 -0.16 9.56
CA THR A 242 1.14 -1.17 10.52
C THR A 242 -0.32 -1.57 10.33
N LEU A 243 -1.22 -0.59 10.11
CA LEU A 243 -2.63 -0.85 9.82
C LEU A 243 -2.80 -1.62 8.49
N PHE A 244 -2.04 -1.27 7.45
CA PHE A 244 -2.07 -1.98 6.17
C PHE A 244 -1.65 -3.44 6.32
N ILE A 245 -0.53 -3.73 6.97
CA ILE A 245 -0.06 -5.11 7.19
C ILE A 245 -1.07 -5.91 8.01
N ARG A 246 -1.72 -5.29 9.00
CA ARG A 246 -2.79 -5.92 9.77
C ARG A 246 -4.01 -6.22 8.89
N LEU A 247 -4.47 -5.28 8.09
CA LEU A 247 -5.58 -5.49 7.14
C LEU A 247 -5.23 -6.56 6.09
N LEU A 248 -4.00 -6.55 5.58
CA LEU A 248 -3.51 -7.57 4.66
C LEU A 248 -3.66 -8.99 5.24
N HIS A 249 -3.37 -9.13 6.54
CA HIS A 249 -3.54 -10.39 7.27
C HIS A 249 -5.03 -10.72 7.52
N GLU A 250 -5.81 -9.76 8.04
CA GLU A 250 -7.18 -10.00 8.53
C GLU A 250 -8.23 -10.11 7.41
N ILE A 251 -8.10 -9.31 6.32
CA ILE A 251 -9.14 -9.25 5.27
C ILE A 251 -8.64 -9.65 3.88
N GLY A 252 -7.34 -9.95 3.73
CA GLY A 252 -6.73 -10.35 2.47
C GLY A 252 -6.24 -9.21 1.61
N ALA A 253 -5.46 -9.55 0.58
CA ALA A 253 -4.73 -8.59 -0.24
C ALA A 253 -5.66 -7.68 -1.07
N SER A 254 -6.65 -8.25 -1.75
CA SER A 254 -7.54 -7.49 -2.63
C SER A 254 -8.47 -6.53 -1.88
N ARG A 255 -8.95 -6.90 -0.69
CA ARG A 255 -9.76 -6.01 0.14
C ARG A 255 -8.92 -4.92 0.80
N ALA A 256 -7.75 -5.28 1.31
CA ALA A 256 -6.81 -4.30 1.86
C ALA A 256 -6.42 -3.27 0.80
N GLY A 257 -6.15 -3.70 -0.44
CA GLY A 257 -5.80 -2.84 -1.57
C GLY A 257 -6.90 -1.84 -1.99
N ALA A 258 -8.15 -2.04 -1.58
CA ALA A 258 -9.26 -1.12 -1.90
C ALA A 258 -9.06 0.30 -1.31
N PHE A 259 -8.09 0.52 -0.39
CA PHE A 259 -7.70 1.86 0.06
C PHE A 259 -7.32 2.77 -1.11
N ALA A 260 -6.79 2.20 -2.18
CA ALA A 260 -6.37 2.91 -3.39
C ALA A 260 -7.52 3.65 -4.09
N PHE A 261 -8.76 3.28 -3.82
CA PHE A 261 -9.93 3.97 -4.36
C PHE A 261 -10.53 5.02 -3.41
N VAL A 262 -10.26 4.91 -2.12
CA VAL A 262 -10.79 5.85 -1.11
C VAL A 262 -9.81 6.98 -0.81
N SER A 263 -8.53 6.68 -0.73
CA SER A 263 -7.49 7.65 -0.39
C SER A 263 -7.43 8.87 -1.33
N PRO A 264 -7.53 8.73 -2.67
CA PRO A 264 -7.55 9.88 -3.58
C PRO A 264 -8.76 10.79 -3.38
N VAL A 265 -9.93 10.21 -3.07
CA VAL A 265 -11.14 11.01 -2.78
C VAL A 265 -10.92 11.88 -1.54
N ILE A 266 -10.27 11.32 -0.52
CA ILE A 266 -9.91 12.08 0.68
C ILE A 266 -8.91 13.18 0.35
N ALA A 267 -7.92 12.92 -0.51
CA ALA A 267 -6.96 13.93 -0.95
C ALA A 267 -7.63 15.11 -1.65
N VAL A 268 -8.57 14.85 -2.56
CA VAL A 268 -9.35 15.89 -3.25
C VAL A 268 -10.20 16.68 -2.27
N VAL A 269 -10.93 16.00 -1.36
CA VAL A 269 -11.76 16.69 -0.35
C VAL A 269 -10.90 17.59 0.54
N LEU A 270 -9.71 17.16 0.91
CA LEU A 270 -8.77 17.99 1.67
C LEU A 270 -8.24 19.18 0.85
N GLY A 271 -7.98 19.00 -0.44
CA GLY A 271 -7.60 20.08 -1.37
C GLY A 271 -8.67 21.19 -1.42
N ILE A 272 -9.94 20.80 -1.52
CA ILE A 272 -11.08 21.73 -1.47
C ILE A 272 -11.09 22.52 -0.15
N ILE A 273 -11.01 21.82 0.98
CA ILE A 273 -11.14 22.43 2.31
C ILE A 273 -9.95 23.34 2.65
N THR A 274 -8.72 22.93 2.26
CA THR A 274 -7.50 23.63 2.66
C THR A 274 -7.05 24.70 1.69
N TYR A 275 -7.27 24.47 0.40
CA TYR A 275 -6.78 25.35 -0.68
C TYR A 275 -7.89 26.02 -1.51
N GLY A 276 -9.16 25.69 -1.24
CA GLY A 276 -10.29 26.24 -2.01
C GLY A 276 -10.32 25.77 -3.46
N GLU A 277 -9.80 24.55 -3.73
CA GLU A 277 -9.76 24.00 -5.09
C GLU A 277 -11.18 23.84 -5.65
N GLU A 278 -11.37 24.24 -6.90
CA GLU A 278 -12.63 24.08 -7.61
C GLU A 278 -12.76 22.63 -8.10
N VAL A 279 -13.92 22.04 -7.90
CA VAL A 279 -14.21 20.67 -8.28
C VAL A 279 -15.10 20.66 -9.51
N SER A 280 -14.64 20.03 -10.55
CA SER A 280 -15.41 19.85 -11.78
C SER A 280 -16.45 18.71 -11.62
N LEU A 281 -17.44 18.69 -12.51
CA LEU A 281 -18.40 17.59 -12.59
C LEU A 281 -17.69 16.23 -12.86
N ILE A 282 -16.59 16.25 -13.61
CA ILE A 282 -15.79 15.07 -13.94
C ILE A 282 -15.15 14.50 -12.66
N ASP A 283 -14.63 15.37 -11.79
CA ASP A 283 -14.05 14.94 -10.51
C ASP A 283 -15.09 14.29 -9.60
N ILE A 284 -16.29 14.86 -9.52
CA ILE A 284 -17.41 14.28 -8.76
C ILE A 284 -17.78 12.89 -9.28
N ILE A 285 -17.86 12.75 -10.61
CA ILE A 285 -18.15 11.44 -11.24
C ILE A 285 -17.05 10.44 -10.94
N GLY A 286 -15.79 10.81 -11.12
CA GLY A 286 -14.63 9.96 -10.81
C GLY A 286 -14.63 9.49 -9.36
N MET A 287 -14.82 10.40 -8.41
CA MET A 287 -14.91 10.09 -6.98
C MET A 287 -16.08 9.16 -6.65
N ALA A 288 -17.26 9.40 -7.23
CA ALA A 288 -18.44 8.56 -7.01
C ALA A 288 -18.20 7.12 -7.51
N ILE A 289 -17.60 6.96 -8.70
CA ILE A 289 -17.21 5.64 -9.25
C ILE A 289 -16.24 4.93 -8.31
N MET A 290 -15.22 5.62 -7.82
CA MET A 290 -14.19 5.05 -6.93
C MET A 290 -14.78 4.60 -5.59
N LEU A 291 -15.63 5.43 -4.96
CA LEU A 291 -16.29 5.06 -3.69
C LEU A 291 -17.24 3.88 -3.87
N PHE A 292 -17.97 3.83 -4.97
CA PHE A 292 -18.82 2.68 -5.29
C PHE A 292 -18.00 1.41 -5.54
N ALA A 293 -16.89 1.51 -6.23
CA ALA A 293 -15.95 0.41 -6.44
C ALA A 293 -15.37 -0.11 -5.11
N ALA A 294 -14.93 0.79 -4.21
CA ALA A 294 -14.46 0.42 -2.88
C ALA A 294 -15.54 -0.30 -2.05
N PHE A 295 -16.78 0.20 -2.09
CA PHE A 295 -17.91 -0.46 -1.44
C PHE A 295 -18.13 -1.89 -1.97
N LEU A 296 -18.11 -2.08 -3.29
CA LEU A 296 -18.26 -3.41 -3.91
C LEU A 296 -17.10 -4.35 -3.54
N ALA A 297 -15.86 -3.85 -3.52
CA ALA A 297 -14.67 -4.64 -3.19
C ALA A 297 -14.66 -5.12 -1.73
N LEU A 298 -15.13 -4.27 -0.80
CA LEU A 298 -15.16 -4.56 0.63
C LEU A 298 -16.35 -5.43 1.04
N ARG A 299 -17.42 -5.47 0.24
CA ARG A 299 -18.64 -6.21 0.58
C ARG A 299 -18.36 -7.71 0.64
N GLU A 300 -18.66 -8.33 1.78
CA GLU A 300 -18.54 -9.78 1.95
C GLU A 300 -19.54 -10.52 1.08
N ARG A 301 -19.10 -11.61 0.45
CA ARG A 301 -20.01 -12.59 -0.10
C ARG A 301 -20.70 -13.28 1.11
N LYS A 302 -22.02 -13.17 1.25
CA LYS A 302 -22.77 -14.09 2.10
C LYS A 302 -22.37 -15.50 1.65
N GLN A 303 -21.63 -16.22 2.49
CA GLN A 303 -21.53 -17.66 2.31
C GLN A 303 -22.97 -18.16 2.37
N GLU A 304 -23.49 -18.60 1.24
CA GLU A 304 -24.57 -19.58 1.26
C GLU A 304 -24.01 -20.71 2.11
N THR A 305 -24.53 -20.82 3.31
CA THR A 305 -24.40 -22.02 4.11
C THR A 305 -24.96 -23.14 3.25
N SER A 306 -24.07 -23.75 2.45
CA SER A 306 -24.36 -25.07 1.88
C SER A 306 -24.74 -25.89 3.09
N SER A 307 -26.03 -26.21 3.17
CA SER A 307 -26.58 -27.18 4.10
C SER A 307 -25.76 -28.45 3.92
N ALA A 308 -24.72 -28.57 4.72
CA ALA A 308 -24.04 -29.84 4.91
C ALA A 308 -25.13 -30.77 5.42
N SER A 309 -25.59 -31.67 4.56
CA SER A 309 -26.42 -32.79 4.93
C SER A 309 -25.77 -33.43 6.17
N PRO A 310 -26.56 -33.67 7.24
CA PRO A 310 -25.99 -34.29 8.43
C PRO A 310 -25.33 -35.61 8.02
N PRO A 311 -24.19 -35.96 8.62
CA PRO A 311 -23.52 -37.20 8.28
C PRO A 311 -24.48 -38.38 8.45
N LEU A 312 -24.67 -39.14 7.39
CA LEU A 312 -25.43 -40.39 7.42
C LEU A 312 -24.75 -41.30 8.44
N ILE A 313 -25.38 -41.41 9.59
CA ILE A 313 -25.01 -42.42 10.60
C ILE A 313 -25.17 -43.78 9.94
N PRO A 314 -24.11 -44.59 9.83
CA PRO A 314 -24.21 -45.94 9.29
C PRO A 314 -25.20 -46.76 10.13
N ARG A 315 -26.17 -47.36 9.50
CA ARG A 315 -27.22 -48.21 10.09
C ARG A 315 -26.73 -49.58 10.59
N SER A 316 -25.48 -49.70 11.02
CA SER A 316 -24.86 -50.96 11.45
C SER A 316 -24.68 -51.14 12.97
N ALA A 317 -25.34 -50.34 13.82
CA ALA A 317 -25.29 -50.49 15.26
C ALA A 317 -26.68 -50.78 15.89
N ARG A 318 -27.53 -51.55 15.22
CA ARG A 318 -28.78 -52.05 15.77
C ARG A 318 -28.95 -53.53 15.44
N ALA A 319 -28.08 -54.37 15.91
CA ALA A 319 -28.30 -55.81 16.07
C ALA A 319 -27.19 -56.32 17.01
N ASP A 320 -27.46 -56.35 18.28
CA ASP A 320 -27.17 -57.46 19.17
C ASP A 320 -27.62 -57.10 20.58
N GLY A 321 -28.80 -57.48 20.86
CA GLY A 321 -29.39 -57.47 22.20
C GLY A 321 -30.27 -58.68 22.35
N ARG A 322 -29.68 -59.84 22.46
CA ARG A 322 -30.30 -61.08 23.03
C ARG A 322 -29.22 -61.99 23.54
N THR A 323 -29.08 -62.11 24.77
CA THR A 323 -29.33 -63.17 25.80
C THR A 323 -28.60 -62.77 27.06
#